data_471c2271efce0b98343e4839b28a6aff
#
_entry.id   471c2271efce0b98343e4839b28a6aff
#
_cell.length_a   1.000
_cell.length_b   1.000
_cell.length_c   1.000
_cell.angle_alpha   90.00
_cell.angle_beta   90.00
_cell.angle_gamma   90.00
#
_symmetry.space_group_name_H-M   'P 1'
#
loop_
_entity.id
_entity.type
_entity.pdbx_description
1 polymer ?
#
loop_
_entity_poly.entity_id
_entity_poly.type
_entity_poly.pdbx_seq_one_letter_code
_entity_poly.pdbx_strand_id
1 'polypeptide(L)'
;GNIAMNEPGSSLSSPTRLILIDSTSRAEAAHNLGVDNLPPCSITMGVATIMAARKVYLLAWGDDKADIIKKAVEDKVSDTLPASYLQLHNNANVCIDLAAASHLTRIQRPWLVTNCEWNDKLIRSAIVWLCLKTKKPILKLTNKDYNENGLSELLALYGSAYNVNIKIFNDLQHTITGWPGGKPNADDTYRPERAKPFPKRVVIFSPH
;
A
#
# COMPACT_ATOMS: atom_id res chain seq x y z
N GLY A 1 5.91 11.72 8.40
CA GLY A 1 5.77 12.44 7.14
C GLY A 1 6.33 13.83 7.16
N ASN A 2 7.37 14.06 7.96
CA ASN A 2 8.07 15.33 8.03
C ASN A 2 8.94 15.53 6.78
N ILE A 3 9.10 16.79 6.35
CA ILE A 3 10.15 17.18 5.40
C ILE A 3 11.11 18.13 6.10
N ALA A 4 12.40 17.86 6.10
CA ALA A 4 13.33 18.41 7.07
C ALA A 4 12.75 18.17 8.48
N MET A 5 12.77 19.10 9.37
CA MET A 5 12.08 19.01 10.68
C MET A 5 10.77 19.81 10.69
N ASN A 6 10.07 19.88 9.56
CA ASN A 6 8.73 20.47 9.50
C ASN A 6 7.71 19.40 9.87
N GLU A 7 7.26 19.44 11.11
CA GLU A 7 6.30 18.50 11.69
C GLU A 7 4.85 18.84 11.31
N PRO A 8 3.88 17.95 11.61
CA PRO A 8 2.46 18.22 11.42
C PRO A 8 2.05 19.59 11.95
N GLY A 9 1.26 20.33 11.19
CA GLY A 9 0.88 21.71 11.46
C GLY A 9 1.82 22.77 10.89
N SER A 10 2.91 22.37 10.23
CA SER A 10 3.77 23.33 9.52
C SER A 10 3.08 23.85 8.27
N SER A 11 2.93 25.16 8.17
CA SER A 11 2.31 25.80 7.00
C SER A 11 3.17 25.71 5.75
N LEU A 12 2.52 25.68 4.58
CA LEU A 12 3.18 25.77 3.27
C LEU A 12 4.04 27.05 3.16
N SER A 13 3.64 28.14 3.80
CA SER A 13 4.36 29.42 3.81
C SER A 13 5.44 29.54 4.88
N SER A 14 5.69 28.48 5.67
CA SER A 14 6.66 28.57 6.78
C SER A 14 8.08 28.81 6.26
N PRO A 15 8.77 29.86 6.78
CA PRO A 15 10.17 30.15 6.45
C PRO A 15 11.12 29.24 7.24
N THR A 16 12.41 29.34 6.96
CA THR A 16 13.45 28.81 7.84
C THR A 16 13.33 29.42 9.22
N ARG A 17 13.26 28.59 10.27
CA ARG A 17 12.93 29.02 11.64
C ARG A 17 13.49 28.08 12.70
N LEU A 18 13.52 28.58 13.91
CA LEU A 18 13.68 27.74 15.11
C LEU A 18 12.38 26.95 15.34
N ILE A 19 12.51 25.67 15.63
CA ILE A 19 11.42 24.76 15.98
C ILE A 19 11.72 24.04 17.28
N LEU A 20 10.68 23.59 17.96
CA LEU A 20 10.76 22.55 18.99
C LEU A 20 10.66 21.20 18.32
N ILE A 21 11.54 20.27 18.67
CA ILE A 21 11.51 18.89 18.14
C ILE A 21 10.67 18.06 19.11
N ASP A 22 9.72 17.28 18.59
CA ASP A 22 8.95 16.36 19.42
C ASP A 22 9.85 15.27 20.01
N SER A 23 9.39 14.65 21.11
CA SER A 23 10.17 13.68 21.86
C SER A 23 10.54 12.43 21.05
N THR A 24 9.67 12.00 20.13
CA THR A 24 9.88 10.81 19.29
C THR A 24 10.95 11.09 18.24
N SER A 25 10.80 12.17 17.49
CA SER A 25 11.79 12.60 16.48
C SER A 25 13.17 12.86 17.12
N ARG A 26 13.18 13.41 18.34
CA ARG A 26 14.41 13.65 19.09
C ARG A 26 15.09 12.36 19.51
N ALA A 27 14.32 11.36 19.99
CA ALA A 27 14.85 10.05 20.36
C ALA A 27 15.41 9.29 19.14
N GLU A 28 14.71 9.30 18.01
CA GLU A 28 15.19 8.70 16.75
C GLU A 28 16.50 9.37 16.27
N ALA A 29 16.54 10.68 16.30
CA ALA A 29 17.73 11.43 15.88
C ALA A 29 18.92 11.18 16.83
N ALA A 30 18.68 11.13 18.14
CA ALA A 30 19.72 10.80 19.12
C ALA A 30 20.29 9.39 18.89
N HIS A 31 19.43 8.41 18.69
CA HIS A 31 19.82 7.04 18.35
C HIS A 31 20.66 6.97 17.07
N ASN A 32 20.22 7.64 16.01
CA ASN A 32 20.92 7.65 14.71
C ASN A 32 22.29 8.34 14.77
N LEU A 33 22.43 9.35 15.62
CA LEU A 33 23.68 10.08 15.81
C LEU A 33 24.60 9.46 16.88
N GLY A 34 24.13 8.44 17.59
CA GLY A 34 24.88 7.80 18.66
C GLY A 34 25.16 8.74 19.87
N VAL A 35 24.23 9.65 20.15
CA VAL A 35 24.34 10.60 21.29
C VAL A 35 23.20 10.37 22.27
N ASP A 36 23.48 10.58 23.56
CA ASP A 36 22.50 10.31 24.62
C ASP A 36 21.39 11.36 24.69
N ASN A 37 21.66 12.57 24.25
CA ASN A 37 20.68 13.65 24.34
C ASN A 37 20.87 14.69 23.21
N LEU A 38 19.75 15.14 22.67
CA LEU A 38 19.73 16.23 21.69
C LEU A 38 19.03 17.46 22.25
N PRO A 39 19.42 18.69 21.83
CA PRO A 39 18.70 19.90 22.18
C PRO A 39 17.21 19.77 21.84
N PRO A 40 16.32 20.39 22.66
CA PRO A 40 14.89 20.37 22.38
C PRO A 40 14.49 21.23 21.17
N CYS A 41 15.40 22.09 20.71
CA CYS A 41 15.18 23.01 19.59
C CYS A 41 16.16 22.76 18.46
N SER A 42 15.73 23.03 17.24
CA SER A 42 16.58 22.99 16.06
C SER A 42 16.18 24.10 15.08
N ILE A 43 17.09 24.48 14.22
CA ILE A 43 16.78 25.35 13.08
C ILE A 43 16.48 24.44 11.89
N THR A 44 15.31 24.60 11.29
CA THR A 44 14.92 23.85 10.11
C THR A 44 14.68 24.75 8.92
N MET A 45 15.01 24.24 7.74
CA MET A 45 14.59 24.85 6.48
C MET A 45 13.08 24.74 6.38
N GLY A 46 12.38 25.88 6.28
CA GLY A 46 10.93 25.90 6.22
C GLY A 46 10.36 25.33 4.93
N VAL A 47 9.08 24.95 4.95
CA VAL A 47 8.40 24.39 3.78
C VAL A 47 8.47 25.35 2.58
N ALA A 48 8.24 26.65 2.78
CA ALA A 48 8.34 27.65 1.71
C ALA A 48 9.73 27.67 1.06
N THR A 49 10.79 27.53 1.85
CA THR A 49 12.16 27.48 1.36
C THR A 49 12.43 26.23 0.52
N ILE A 50 11.92 25.08 0.97
CA ILE A 50 12.01 23.80 0.23
C ILE A 50 11.23 23.91 -1.09
N MET A 51 10.02 24.45 -1.04
CA MET A 51 9.16 24.61 -2.22
C MET A 51 9.67 25.61 -3.24
N ALA A 52 10.54 26.54 -2.84
CA ALA A 52 11.21 27.48 -3.73
C ALA A 52 12.40 26.87 -4.50
N ALA A 53 12.81 25.66 -4.17
CA ALA A 53 13.89 24.97 -4.87
C ALA A 53 13.51 24.69 -6.34
N ARG A 54 14.47 24.70 -7.25
CA ARG A 54 14.24 24.32 -8.65
C ARG A 54 13.92 22.83 -8.83
N LYS A 55 14.42 22.00 -7.92
CA LYS A 55 14.22 20.54 -7.92
C LYS A 55 14.32 20.00 -6.51
N VAL A 56 13.43 19.09 -6.18
CA VAL A 56 13.41 18.43 -4.87
C VAL A 56 13.49 16.91 -5.08
N TYR A 57 14.25 16.24 -4.24
CA TYR A 57 14.29 14.79 -4.13
C TYR A 57 13.86 14.39 -2.73
N LEU A 58 12.78 13.62 -2.64
CA LEU A 58 12.38 12.93 -1.42
C LEU A 58 12.93 11.51 -1.48
N LEU A 59 13.72 11.14 -0.48
CA LEU A 59 14.33 9.82 -0.38
C LEU A 59 13.71 9.08 0.80
N ALA A 60 13.25 7.83 0.60
CA ALA A 60 12.73 7.00 1.68
C ALA A 60 12.94 5.51 1.41
N TRP A 61 13.28 4.75 2.45
CA TRP A 61 13.54 3.32 2.40
C TRP A 61 12.84 2.60 3.54
N GLY A 62 12.50 1.32 3.29
CA GLY A 62 11.95 0.41 4.28
C GLY A 62 10.42 0.42 4.32
N ASP A 63 9.87 -0.68 4.82
CA ASP A 63 8.42 -0.93 4.90
C ASP A 63 7.72 -0.06 5.95
N ASP A 64 8.45 0.39 6.97
CA ASP A 64 7.98 1.35 7.96
C ASP A 64 7.60 2.71 7.37
N LYS A 65 8.09 3.04 6.17
CA LYS A 65 7.74 4.26 5.42
C LYS A 65 6.56 4.06 4.44
N ALA A 66 6.10 2.83 4.20
CA ALA A 66 5.12 2.54 3.15
C ALA A 66 3.80 3.32 3.30
N ASP A 67 3.23 3.36 4.51
CA ASP A 67 1.99 4.10 4.77
C ASP A 67 2.16 5.60 4.60
N ILE A 68 3.26 6.15 5.10
CA ILE A 68 3.49 7.58 5.05
C ILE A 68 3.81 8.05 3.63
N ILE A 69 4.54 7.26 2.86
CA ILE A 69 4.81 7.53 1.44
C ILE A 69 3.52 7.51 0.65
N LYS A 70 2.67 6.49 0.83
CA LYS A 70 1.36 6.47 0.18
C LYS A 70 0.55 7.73 0.45
N LYS A 71 0.43 8.10 1.73
CA LYS A 71 -0.29 9.31 2.12
C LYS A 71 0.33 10.58 1.54
N ALA A 72 1.68 10.65 1.51
CA ALA A 72 2.38 11.83 1.00
C ALA A 72 2.21 12.04 -0.51
N VAL A 73 2.05 10.96 -1.30
CA VAL A 73 2.02 11.06 -2.78
C VAL A 73 0.65 10.80 -3.40
N GLU A 74 -0.27 10.14 -2.69
CA GLU A 74 -1.58 9.75 -3.24
C GLU A 74 -2.77 10.40 -2.51
N ASP A 75 -2.63 10.77 -1.23
CA ASP A 75 -3.72 11.39 -0.48
C ASP A 75 -3.77 12.91 -0.71
N LYS A 76 -4.81 13.54 -0.16
CA LYS A 76 -4.95 15.00 -0.25
C LYS A 76 -3.81 15.70 0.47
N VAL A 77 -3.34 16.79 -0.13
CA VAL A 77 -2.35 17.68 0.48
C VAL A 77 -2.90 18.24 1.79
N SER A 78 -2.10 18.14 2.86
CA SER A 78 -2.49 18.56 4.20
C SER A 78 -1.28 19.02 5.01
N ASP A 79 -1.49 19.99 5.91
CA ASP A 79 -0.52 20.43 6.90
C ASP A 79 -0.24 19.38 7.98
N THR A 80 -1.17 18.44 8.18
CA THR A 80 -0.94 17.30 9.07
C THR A 80 0.11 16.32 8.52
N LEU A 81 0.45 16.47 7.24
CA LEU A 81 1.47 15.68 6.55
C LEU A 81 2.31 16.60 5.64
N PRO A 82 3.30 17.33 6.17
CA PRO A 82 4.07 18.30 5.40
C PRO A 82 4.72 17.73 4.13
N ALA A 83 5.10 16.43 4.12
CA ALA A 83 5.60 15.78 2.92
C ALA A 83 4.60 15.79 1.75
N SER A 84 3.28 15.89 2.01
CA SER A 84 2.26 15.98 0.97
C SER A 84 2.33 17.27 0.16
N TYR A 85 2.92 18.33 0.70
CA TYR A 85 3.12 19.58 -0.03
C TYR A 85 3.98 19.40 -1.28
N LEU A 86 4.85 18.38 -1.32
CA LEU A 86 5.67 18.08 -2.49
C LEU A 86 4.84 17.73 -3.73
N GLN A 87 3.58 17.33 -3.58
CA GLN A 87 2.65 17.17 -4.71
C GLN A 87 2.38 18.50 -5.46
N LEU A 88 2.54 19.62 -4.79
CA LEU A 88 2.35 20.96 -5.37
C LEU A 88 3.63 21.50 -6.03
N HIS A 89 4.75 20.81 -5.90
CA HIS A 89 6.03 21.24 -6.43
C HIS A 89 6.19 20.81 -7.89
N ASN A 90 6.54 21.73 -8.79
CA ASN A 90 6.63 21.47 -10.24
C ASN A 90 7.69 20.43 -10.62
N ASN A 91 8.68 20.18 -9.79
CA ASN A 91 9.79 19.27 -10.07
C ASN A 91 10.24 18.53 -8.80
N ALA A 92 9.29 17.86 -8.15
CA ALA A 92 9.58 16.93 -7.06
C ALA A 92 9.74 15.50 -7.59
N ASN A 93 10.75 14.81 -7.08
CA ASN A 93 11.04 13.42 -7.42
C ASN A 93 11.06 12.59 -6.13
N VAL A 94 10.28 11.54 -6.09
CA VAL A 94 10.23 10.60 -4.96
C VAL A 94 11.01 9.36 -5.34
N CYS A 95 12.14 9.13 -4.67
CA CYS A 95 13.02 7.99 -4.87
C CYS A 95 12.88 7.05 -3.67
N ILE A 96 12.32 5.89 -3.90
CA ILE A 96 11.97 4.92 -2.84
C ILE A 96 12.32 3.51 -3.28
N ASP A 97 12.57 2.62 -2.32
CA ASP A 97 12.70 1.20 -2.58
C ASP A 97 11.32 0.50 -2.68
N LEU A 98 11.32 -0.77 -3.06
CA LEU A 98 10.07 -1.55 -3.19
C LEU A 98 9.35 -1.73 -1.86
N ALA A 99 10.07 -1.75 -0.74
CA ALA A 99 9.47 -1.88 0.58
C ALA A 99 8.69 -0.60 0.94
N ALA A 100 9.30 0.58 0.79
CA ALA A 100 8.62 1.86 0.97
C ALA A 100 7.49 2.10 -0.04
N ALA A 101 7.57 1.52 -1.25
CA ALA A 101 6.55 1.61 -2.28
C ALA A 101 5.38 0.63 -2.10
N SER A 102 5.49 -0.33 -1.18
CA SER A 102 4.60 -1.51 -1.11
C SER A 102 3.11 -1.18 -0.94
N HIS A 103 2.77 -0.01 -0.38
CA HIS A 103 1.39 0.43 -0.19
C HIS A 103 0.86 1.35 -1.29
N LEU A 104 1.70 1.76 -2.24
CA LEU A 104 1.25 2.57 -3.37
C LEU A 104 0.21 1.83 -4.21
N THR A 105 -0.80 2.55 -4.69
CA THR A 105 -1.85 2.00 -5.55
C THR A 105 -1.26 1.35 -6.80
N ARG A 106 -0.23 1.96 -7.38
CA ARG A 106 0.49 1.42 -8.54
C ARG A 106 1.12 0.03 -8.28
N ILE A 107 1.52 -0.25 -7.04
CA ILE A 107 2.10 -1.53 -6.64
C ILE A 107 1.03 -2.54 -6.23
N GLN A 108 0.06 -2.11 -5.41
CA GLN A 108 -0.97 -3.01 -4.89
C GLN A 108 -2.09 -3.31 -5.88
N ARG A 109 -2.45 -2.33 -6.71
CA ARG A 109 -3.62 -2.34 -7.60
C ARG A 109 -3.29 -1.64 -8.92
N PRO A 110 -2.29 -2.12 -9.67
CA PRO A 110 -1.81 -1.45 -10.88
C PRO A 110 -2.92 -1.21 -11.90
N TRP A 111 -3.91 -2.10 -11.98
CA TRP A 111 -5.06 -1.97 -12.89
C TRP A 111 -5.91 -0.71 -12.67
N LEU A 112 -5.78 -0.03 -11.52
CA LEU A 112 -6.51 1.23 -11.25
C LEU A 112 -5.82 2.46 -11.82
N VAL A 113 -4.54 2.38 -12.14
CA VAL A 113 -3.72 3.56 -12.49
C VAL A 113 -2.89 3.41 -13.75
N THR A 114 -2.70 2.18 -14.24
CA THR A 114 -1.94 1.91 -15.47
C THR A 114 -2.49 0.67 -16.19
N ASN A 115 -2.16 0.54 -17.49
CA ASN A 115 -2.30 -0.73 -18.17
C ASN A 115 -1.31 -1.72 -17.53
N CYS A 116 -1.74 -2.94 -17.32
CA CYS A 116 -0.92 -3.98 -16.68
C CYS A 116 -0.96 -5.28 -17.48
N GLU A 117 0.12 -6.04 -17.41
CA GLU A 117 0.15 -7.39 -17.97
C GLU A 117 -0.52 -8.34 -16.98
N TRP A 118 -1.65 -8.92 -17.39
CA TRP A 118 -2.43 -9.82 -16.57
C TRP A 118 -1.77 -11.20 -16.47
N ASN A 119 -1.38 -11.58 -15.27
CA ASN A 119 -0.98 -12.93 -14.92
C ASN A 119 -1.90 -13.49 -13.82
N ASP A 120 -1.86 -14.79 -13.58
CA ASP A 120 -2.78 -15.44 -12.63
C ASP A 120 -2.70 -14.86 -11.22
N LYS A 121 -1.52 -14.45 -10.76
CA LYS A 121 -1.36 -13.81 -9.45
C LYS A 121 -2.05 -12.45 -9.39
N LEU A 122 -1.91 -11.64 -10.44
CA LEU A 122 -2.52 -10.32 -10.51
C LEU A 122 -4.02 -10.41 -10.65
N ILE A 123 -4.53 -11.32 -11.49
CA ILE A 123 -5.96 -11.58 -11.66
C ILE A 123 -6.57 -11.99 -10.31
N ARG A 124 -5.96 -12.96 -9.63
CA ARG A 124 -6.42 -13.40 -8.30
C ARG A 124 -6.46 -12.23 -7.32
N SER A 125 -5.42 -11.41 -7.28
CA SER A 125 -5.35 -10.23 -6.40
C SER A 125 -6.47 -9.23 -6.71
N ALA A 126 -6.73 -8.98 -8.00
CA ALA A 126 -7.78 -8.05 -8.44
C ALA A 126 -9.18 -8.57 -8.05
N ILE A 127 -9.45 -9.85 -8.23
CA ILE A 127 -10.75 -10.43 -7.92
C ILE A 127 -11.00 -10.47 -6.40
N VAL A 128 -9.99 -10.85 -5.61
CA VAL A 128 -10.08 -10.79 -4.15
C VAL A 128 -10.36 -9.36 -3.68
N TRP A 129 -9.64 -8.39 -4.22
CA TRP A 129 -9.90 -6.98 -3.93
C TRP A 129 -11.32 -6.55 -4.33
N LEU A 130 -11.82 -6.98 -5.50
CA LEU A 130 -13.16 -6.66 -5.97
C LEU A 130 -14.23 -7.24 -5.02
N CYS A 131 -14.05 -8.48 -4.56
CA CYS A 131 -14.92 -9.11 -3.58
C CYS A 131 -14.99 -8.29 -2.28
N LEU A 132 -13.83 -7.89 -1.75
CA LEU A 132 -13.75 -7.09 -0.53
C LEU A 132 -14.39 -5.71 -0.69
N LYS A 133 -14.20 -5.08 -1.84
CA LYS A 133 -14.76 -3.77 -2.15
C LYS A 133 -16.28 -3.80 -2.30
N THR A 134 -16.79 -4.80 -3.02
CA THR A 134 -18.23 -4.94 -3.32
C THR A 134 -18.99 -5.70 -2.23
N LYS A 135 -18.25 -6.34 -1.30
CA LYS A 135 -18.82 -7.25 -0.28
C LYS A 135 -19.61 -8.41 -0.89
N LYS A 136 -19.20 -8.86 -2.07
CA LYS A 136 -19.82 -9.98 -2.79
C LYS A 136 -18.89 -11.18 -2.83
N PRO A 137 -19.38 -12.41 -2.70
CA PRO A 137 -18.58 -13.61 -2.97
C PRO A 137 -18.22 -13.68 -4.45
N ILE A 138 -17.12 -14.37 -4.76
CA ILE A 138 -16.54 -14.44 -6.12
C ILE A 138 -17.61 -14.81 -7.18
N LEU A 139 -18.40 -15.86 -6.94
CA LEU A 139 -19.37 -16.36 -7.90
C LEU A 139 -20.59 -15.44 -8.11
N LYS A 140 -20.76 -14.40 -7.28
CA LYS A 140 -21.80 -13.38 -7.42
C LYS A 140 -21.33 -12.08 -8.03
N LEU A 141 -20.05 -11.96 -8.40
CA LEU A 141 -19.56 -10.81 -9.13
C LEU A 141 -20.11 -10.79 -10.55
N THR A 142 -20.53 -9.63 -11.00
CA THR A 142 -21.18 -9.41 -12.31
C THR A 142 -20.30 -8.58 -13.24
N ASN A 143 -20.57 -8.57 -14.54
CA ASN A 143 -19.88 -7.71 -15.50
C ASN A 143 -19.94 -6.23 -15.08
N LYS A 144 -21.04 -5.79 -14.45
CA LYS A 144 -21.16 -4.44 -13.93
C LYS A 144 -20.12 -4.14 -12.84
N ASP A 145 -19.92 -5.07 -11.90
CA ASP A 145 -18.92 -4.91 -10.83
C ASP A 145 -17.51 -4.74 -11.40
N TYR A 146 -17.17 -5.49 -12.45
CA TYR A 146 -15.88 -5.36 -13.13
C TYR A 146 -15.74 -4.00 -13.83
N ASN A 147 -16.74 -3.60 -14.61
CA ASN A 147 -16.69 -2.35 -15.37
C ASN A 147 -16.59 -1.12 -14.48
N GLU A 148 -17.36 -1.08 -13.39
CA GLU A 148 -17.35 0.04 -12.44
C GLU A 148 -16.06 0.13 -11.61
N ASN A 149 -15.23 -0.92 -11.64
CA ASN A 149 -14.02 -1.02 -10.82
C ASN A 149 -12.72 -1.16 -11.64
N GLY A 150 -12.73 -0.77 -12.91
CA GLY A 150 -11.53 -0.70 -13.74
C GLY A 150 -10.99 -2.07 -14.19
N LEU A 151 -11.84 -3.11 -14.20
CA LEU A 151 -11.46 -4.47 -14.57
C LEU A 151 -12.10 -4.92 -15.90
N SER A 152 -12.56 -3.98 -16.73
CA SER A 152 -13.18 -4.27 -18.03
C SER A 152 -12.27 -5.06 -18.96
N GLU A 153 -10.96 -4.87 -18.85
CA GLU A 153 -9.97 -5.59 -19.64
C GLU A 153 -10.02 -7.11 -19.37
N LEU A 154 -10.28 -7.53 -18.12
CA LEU A 154 -10.48 -8.95 -17.80
C LEU A 154 -11.73 -9.53 -18.47
N LEU A 155 -12.79 -8.73 -18.61
CA LEU A 155 -13.99 -9.15 -19.34
C LEU A 155 -13.68 -9.36 -20.82
N ALA A 156 -12.86 -8.48 -21.41
CA ALA A 156 -12.42 -8.63 -22.80
C ALA A 156 -11.56 -9.88 -23.01
N LEU A 157 -10.66 -10.19 -22.06
CA LEU A 157 -9.77 -11.35 -22.12
C LEU A 157 -10.51 -12.69 -21.92
N TYR A 158 -11.50 -12.74 -21.03
CA TYR A 158 -12.19 -13.97 -20.63
C TYR A 158 -13.63 -14.07 -21.11
N GLY A 159 -14.14 -13.06 -21.77
CA GLY A 159 -15.49 -12.98 -22.35
C GLY A 159 -16.58 -12.63 -21.34
N SER A 160 -16.45 -12.94 -20.07
CA SER A 160 -17.47 -12.61 -19.05
C SER A 160 -16.89 -12.67 -17.63
N ALA A 161 -17.56 -11.98 -16.68
CA ALA A 161 -17.28 -12.11 -15.27
C ALA A 161 -17.42 -13.57 -14.78
N TYR A 162 -18.41 -14.30 -15.30
CA TYR A 162 -18.61 -15.69 -14.93
C TYR A 162 -17.35 -16.56 -15.18
N ASN A 163 -16.74 -16.40 -16.35
CA ASN A 163 -15.55 -17.18 -16.70
C ASN A 163 -14.36 -16.84 -15.81
N VAL A 164 -14.14 -15.56 -15.50
CA VAL A 164 -13.08 -15.14 -14.55
C VAL A 164 -13.38 -15.67 -13.15
N ASN A 165 -14.62 -15.54 -12.70
CA ASN A 165 -15.04 -15.97 -11.37
C ASN A 165 -14.80 -17.48 -11.17
N ILE A 166 -15.25 -18.31 -12.12
CA ILE A 166 -15.07 -19.75 -12.07
C ILE A 166 -13.57 -20.13 -12.08
N LYS A 167 -12.80 -19.49 -12.97
CA LYS A 167 -11.34 -19.74 -13.01
C LYS A 167 -10.72 -19.47 -11.65
N ILE A 168 -10.94 -18.30 -11.07
CA ILE A 168 -10.32 -17.92 -9.80
C ILE A 168 -10.86 -18.75 -8.63
N PHE A 169 -12.15 -19.07 -8.63
CA PHE A 169 -12.73 -19.95 -7.62
C PHE A 169 -12.06 -21.32 -7.62
N ASN A 170 -11.90 -21.95 -8.80
CA ASN A 170 -11.24 -23.24 -8.96
C ASN A 170 -9.76 -23.18 -8.56
N ASP A 171 -9.04 -22.12 -8.97
CA ASP A 171 -7.64 -21.92 -8.61
C ASP A 171 -7.45 -21.80 -7.08
N LEU A 172 -8.34 -21.07 -6.40
CA LEU A 172 -8.31 -20.94 -4.95
C LEU A 172 -8.67 -22.28 -4.27
N GLN A 173 -9.70 -22.97 -4.74
CA GLN A 173 -10.08 -24.28 -4.23
C GLN A 173 -8.93 -25.26 -4.37
N HIS A 174 -8.30 -25.32 -5.54
CA HIS A 174 -7.15 -26.19 -5.79
C HIS A 174 -5.95 -25.86 -4.90
N THR A 175 -5.70 -24.58 -4.66
CA THR A 175 -4.63 -24.14 -3.76
C THR A 175 -4.88 -24.56 -2.31
N ILE A 176 -6.14 -24.51 -1.86
CA ILE A 176 -6.53 -24.89 -0.50
C ILE A 176 -6.50 -26.41 -0.34
N THR A 177 -7.08 -27.16 -1.28
CA THR A 177 -7.20 -28.62 -1.21
C THR A 177 -5.90 -29.35 -1.59
N GLY A 178 -5.09 -28.77 -2.45
CA GLY A 178 -3.79 -29.32 -2.87
C GLY A 178 -2.64 -29.04 -1.90
N TRP A 179 -2.89 -28.27 -0.84
CA TRP A 179 -1.85 -27.98 0.13
C TRP A 179 -1.52 -29.23 0.97
N PRO A 180 -0.21 -29.54 1.22
CA PRO A 180 0.19 -30.79 1.87
C PRO A 180 -0.42 -31.04 3.25
N GLY A 181 -0.81 -29.97 3.97
CA GLY A 181 -1.49 -30.05 5.26
C GLY A 181 -3.00 -30.21 5.18
N GLY A 182 -3.58 -30.32 3.99
CA GLY A 182 -5.01 -30.25 3.75
C GLY A 182 -5.62 -31.55 3.21
N LYS A 183 -5.07 -32.71 3.49
CA LYS A 183 -5.65 -34.00 3.06
C LYS A 183 -6.88 -34.32 3.91
N PRO A 184 -8.02 -34.73 3.29
CA PRO A 184 -9.16 -35.23 4.04
C PRO A 184 -8.76 -36.50 4.81
N ASN A 185 -9.21 -36.60 6.06
CA ASN A 185 -9.06 -37.84 6.82
C ASN A 185 -9.99 -38.94 6.28
N ALA A 186 -9.71 -40.18 6.62
CA ALA A 186 -10.51 -41.33 6.21
C ALA A 186 -11.97 -41.31 6.71
N ASP A 187 -12.28 -40.46 7.70
CA ASP A 187 -13.62 -40.22 8.26
C ASP A 187 -14.33 -39.00 7.65
N ASP A 188 -13.82 -38.46 6.52
CA ASP A 188 -14.34 -37.31 5.81
C ASP A 188 -14.28 -35.97 6.63
N THR A 189 -13.61 -35.98 7.78
CA THR A 189 -13.34 -34.76 8.54
C THR A 189 -12.07 -34.11 8.02
N TYR A 190 -12.20 -32.87 7.56
CA TYR A 190 -11.06 -32.06 7.13
C TYR A 190 -10.26 -31.59 8.35
N ARG A 191 -9.14 -32.26 8.62
CA ARG A 191 -8.16 -31.78 9.61
C ARG A 191 -6.88 -31.42 8.89
N PRO A 192 -6.47 -30.15 8.90
CA PRO A 192 -5.16 -29.80 8.40
C PRO A 192 -4.10 -30.50 9.25
N GLU A 193 -3.29 -31.37 8.64
CA GLU A 193 -2.10 -31.85 9.31
C GLU A 193 -1.25 -30.66 9.74
N ARG A 194 -0.61 -30.73 10.90
CA ARG A 194 0.33 -29.70 11.38
C ARG A 194 1.64 -29.74 10.58
N ALA A 195 1.53 -29.61 9.27
CA ALA A 195 2.68 -29.49 8.39
C ALA A 195 3.20 -28.06 8.42
N LYS A 196 4.46 -27.89 8.66
CA LYS A 196 5.16 -26.59 8.57
C LYS A 196 5.51 -26.30 7.10
N PRO A 197 5.44 -25.02 6.69
CA PRO A 197 4.90 -23.84 7.36
C PRO A 197 3.44 -23.55 6.95
N PHE A 198 2.61 -23.16 7.92
CA PHE A 198 1.30 -22.61 7.59
C PHE A 198 1.46 -21.38 6.68
N PRO A 199 0.56 -21.19 5.69
CA PRO A 199 0.53 -19.94 4.95
C PRO A 199 0.31 -18.78 5.91
N LYS A 200 1.10 -17.71 5.79
CA LYS A 200 1.04 -16.54 6.68
C LYS A 200 -0.29 -15.80 6.62
N ARG A 201 -1.12 -16.05 5.61
CA ARG A 201 -2.48 -15.52 5.46
C ARG A 201 -3.36 -16.56 4.78
N VAL A 202 -4.44 -16.94 5.45
CA VAL A 202 -5.56 -17.70 4.89
C VAL A 202 -6.75 -16.75 4.84
N VAL A 203 -7.29 -16.49 3.65
CA VAL A 203 -8.54 -15.78 3.47
C VAL A 203 -9.60 -16.82 3.15
N ILE A 204 -10.46 -17.12 4.12
CA ILE A 204 -11.59 -18.04 3.94
C ILE A 204 -12.79 -17.21 3.49
N PHE A 205 -13.23 -17.41 2.26
CA PHE A 205 -14.51 -16.92 1.79
C PHE A 205 -15.58 -17.96 2.11
N SER A 206 -16.32 -17.75 3.20
CA SER A 206 -17.51 -18.55 3.48
C SER A 206 -18.64 -18.10 2.58
N PRO A 207 -19.26 -18.97 1.78
CA PRO A 207 -20.49 -18.64 1.07
C PRO A 207 -21.67 -18.79 2.05
N HIS A 208 -22.07 -17.71 2.69
CA HIS A 208 -23.37 -17.57 3.33
C HIS A 208 -24.16 -16.45 2.67
#